data_278334889b3e1365abc43434aba4965e
#
_entry.id   278334889b3e1365abc43434aba4965e
#
_cell.length_a   1.000
_cell.length_b   1.000
_cell.length_c   1.000
_cell.angle_alpha   90.00
_cell.angle_beta   90.00
_cell.angle_gamma   90.00
#
_symmetry.space_group_name_H-M   'P 1'
#
loop_
_entity.id
_entity.type
_entity.pdbx_description
1 polymer ?
#
loop_
_entity_poly.entity_id
_entity_poly.type
_entity_poly.pdbx_seq_one_letter_code
_entity_poly.pdbx_strand_id
1 'polypeptide(L)'
;MSTSAALAPALLPRHIAIIMDGNNRYGKVNHLPKGHGHVAGKDALDPIVEYCVDTGIEVLTVFAFSSENWQRPPSEVTLLMQLLTSTIHEQMPRMDKYRIRLRFIGDRSPLSAELQALMADAEEKTAHFDAMTLVIAISYGGQWDIAHAAKQLAKQVQAGELCADDIDKDLLGRHVQLADAPAVDMLIRTGGEYRLSNFLLWQSAYAELFFTKTLWPEFRAAELASMVAEFAQRQRRFGKTSEQIACAQQFP
;
A
#
# COMPACT_ATOMS: atom_id res chain seq x y z
N MET A 1 9.91 8.46 -31.71
CA MET A 1 9.33 9.27 -30.61
C MET A 1 7.87 8.90 -30.52
N SER A 2 7.53 7.93 -29.70
CA SER A 2 6.13 7.50 -29.49
C SER A 2 5.56 8.39 -28.40
N THR A 3 4.72 9.34 -28.74
CA THR A 3 3.92 10.11 -27.77
C THR A 3 2.99 9.13 -27.07
N SER A 4 3.34 8.74 -25.84
CA SER A 4 2.42 8.03 -24.96
C SER A 4 1.20 8.94 -24.79
N ALA A 5 0.09 8.57 -25.39
CA ALA A 5 -1.19 9.26 -25.17
C ALA A 5 -1.52 9.14 -23.67
N ALA A 6 -1.70 10.25 -22.99
CA ALA A 6 -2.11 10.26 -21.60
C ALA A 6 -3.47 9.55 -21.47
N LEU A 7 -3.56 8.56 -20.60
CA LEU A 7 -4.81 7.87 -20.31
C LEU A 7 -5.83 8.84 -19.72
N ALA A 8 -7.11 8.66 -20.06
CA ALA A 8 -8.17 9.46 -19.43
C ALA A 8 -8.20 9.19 -17.92
N PRO A 9 -8.35 10.21 -17.04
CA PRO A 9 -8.32 10.04 -15.59
C PRO A 9 -9.29 8.97 -15.05
N ALA A 10 -10.44 8.80 -15.69
CA ALA A 10 -11.43 7.77 -15.34
C ALA A 10 -10.97 6.33 -15.56
N LEU A 11 -9.87 6.11 -16.27
CA LEU A 11 -9.29 4.80 -16.55
C LEU A 11 -8.07 4.49 -15.68
N LEU A 12 -7.63 5.44 -14.86
CA LEU A 12 -6.49 5.25 -13.96
C LEU A 12 -6.92 4.60 -12.63
N PRO A 13 -6.08 3.75 -12.02
CA PRO A 13 -6.33 3.31 -10.65
C PRO A 13 -6.19 4.50 -9.70
N ARG A 14 -7.13 4.66 -8.78
CA ARG A 14 -7.06 5.68 -7.73
C ARG A 14 -6.11 5.24 -6.61
N HIS A 15 -6.09 3.95 -6.30
CA HIS A 15 -5.30 3.37 -5.23
C HIS A 15 -4.48 2.17 -5.73
N ILE A 16 -3.17 2.30 -5.71
CA ILE A 16 -2.22 1.23 -6.01
C ILE A 16 -1.61 0.71 -4.71
N ALA A 17 -1.62 -0.61 -4.52
CA ALA A 17 -0.95 -1.28 -3.41
C ALA A 17 0.20 -2.16 -3.93
N ILE A 18 1.38 -2.10 -3.28
CA ILE A 18 2.57 -2.83 -3.74
C ILE A 18 3.17 -3.68 -2.62
N ILE A 19 3.31 -4.98 -2.90
CA ILE A 19 4.11 -5.91 -2.09
C ILE A 19 5.52 -5.91 -2.68
N MET A 20 6.45 -5.25 -1.98
CA MET A 20 7.85 -5.02 -2.38
C MET A 20 8.72 -6.27 -2.11
N ASP A 21 8.46 -7.36 -2.84
CA ASP A 21 9.18 -8.62 -2.65
C ASP A 21 10.41 -8.72 -3.57
N GLY A 22 11.44 -9.42 -3.07
CA GLY A 22 12.67 -9.71 -3.81
C GLY A 22 13.95 -9.06 -3.27
N ASN A 23 13.88 -8.19 -2.26
CA ASN A 23 15.04 -7.49 -1.69
C ASN A 23 16.17 -8.42 -1.28
N ASN A 24 15.88 -9.48 -0.51
CA ASN A 24 16.89 -10.44 -0.06
C ASN A 24 17.45 -11.28 -1.21
N ARG A 25 16.63 -11.62 -2.21
CA ARG A 25 17.06 -12.34 -3.43
C ARG A 25 17.97 -11.46 -4.26
N TYR A 26 17.61 -10.20 -4.46
CA TYR A 26 18.45 -9.22 -5.14
C TYR A 26 19.83 -9.09 -4.48
N GLY A 27 19.88 -8.95 -3.16
CA GLY A 27 21.15 -8.91 -2.42
C GLY A 27 22.01 -10.14 -2.65
N LYS A 28 21.41 -11.35 -2.65
CA LYS A 28 22.13 -12.61 -2.90
C LYS A 28 22.67 -12.71 -4.33
N VAL A 29 21.85 -12.40 -5.33
CA VAL A 29 22.22 -12.47 -6.76
C VAL A 29 23.34 -11.47 -7.09
N ASN A 30 23.32 -10.29 -6.47
CA ASN A 30 24.31 -9.24 -6.69
C ASN A 30 25.48 -9.29 -5.69
N HIS A 31 25.60 -10.36 -4.90
CA HIS A 31 26.69 -10.55 -3.92
C HIS A 31 26.84 -9.38 -2.93
N LEU A 32 25.72 -8.72 -2.58
CA LEU A 32 25.73 -7.60 -1.65
C LEU A 32 25.84 -8.09 -0.19
N PRO A 33 26.41 -7.29 0.72
CA PRO A 33 26.37 -7.57 2.14
C PRO A 33 24.94 -7.78 2.64
N LYS A 34 24.77 -8.55 3.72
CA LYS A 34 23.45 -8.84 4.31
C LYS A 34 22.69 -7.54 4.60
N GLY A 35 21.44 -7.45 4.14
CA GLY A 35 20.57 -6.28 4.31
C GLY A 35 20.69 -5.21 3.22
N HIS A 36 21.78 -5.16 2.43
CA HIS A 36 21.93 -4.15 1.37
C HIS A 36 20.91 -4.27 0.23
N GLY A 37 20.29 -5.43 0.05
CA GLY A 37 19.16 -5.58 -0.86
C GLY A 37 17.96 -4.71 -0.44
N HIS A 38 17.73 -4.53 0.87
CA HIS A 38 16.69 -3.64 1.38
C HIS A 38 17.04 -2.16 1.19
N VAL A 39 18.32 -1.80 1.29
CA VAL A 39 18.79 -0.43 0.97
C VAL A 39 18.54 -0.11 -0.50
N ALA A 40 18.90 -1.02 -1.42
CA ALA A 40 18.59 -0.86 -2.84
C ALA A 40 17.08 -0.80 -3.11
N GLY A 41 16.28 -1.54 -2.33
CA GLY A 41 14.81 -1.50 -2.41
C GLY A 41 14.21 -0.17 -1.95
N LYS A 42 14.83 0.52 -0.99
CA LYS A 42 14.45 1.87 -0.58
C LYS A 42 14.55 2.84 -1.77
N ASP A 43 15.69 2.81 -2.46
CA ASP A 43 15.96 3.72 -3.58
C ASP A 43 15.04 3.44 -4.79
N ALA A 44 14.56 2.21 -4.94
CA ALA A 44 13.62 1.83 -5.99
C ALA A 44 12.20 2.43 -5.80
N LEU A 45 11.84 2.84 -4.57
CA LEU A 45 10.53 3.44 -4.30
C LEU A 45 10.39 4.84 -4.92
N ASP A 46 11.45 5.61 -4.94
CA ASP A 46 11.43 7.00 -5.35
C ASP A 46 10.84 7.25 -6.75
N PRO A 47 11.31 6.58 -7.83
CA PRO A 47 10.74 6.77 -9.16
C PRO A 47 9.30 6.25 -9.29
N ILE A 48 8.88 5.32 -8.43
CA ILE A 48 7.50 4.84 -8.38
C ILE A 48 6.57 5.90 -7.77
N VAL A 49 7.01 6.55 -6.68
CA VAL A 49 6.30 7.67 -6.05
C VAL A 49 6.17 8.83 -7.03
N GLU A 50 7.25 9.22 -7.72
CA GLU A 50 7.21 10.28 -8.73
C GLU A 50 6.22 9.96 -9.86
N TYR A 51 6.26 8.76 -10.40
CA TYR A 51 5.30 8.32 -11.40
C TYR A 51 3.85 8.43 -10.92
N CYS A 52 3.56 8.01 -9.68
CA CYS A 52 2.21 8.08 -9.11
C CYS A 52 1.73 9.53 -8.96
N VAL A 53 2.59 10.43 -8.50
CA VAL A 53 2.27 11.87 -8.40
C VAL A 53 2.00 12.46 -9.79
N ASP A 54 2.90 12.22 -10.75
CA ASP A 54 2.82 12.77 -12.11
C ASP A 54 1.59 12.29 -12.88
N THR A 55 1.11 11.07 -12.57
CA THR A 55 -0.07 10.47 -13.21
C THR A 55 -1.37 10.72 -12.46
N GLY A 56 -1.34 11.36 -11.28
CA GLY A 56 -2.54 11.68 -10.50
C GLY A 56 -3.13 10.49 -9.74
N ILE A 57 -2.30 9.50 -9.37
CA ILE A 57 -2.70 8.43 -8.45
C ILE A 57 -2.95 9.03 -7.07
N GLU A 58 -4.12 8.79 -6.48
CA GLU A 58 -4.52 9.42 -5.22
C GLU A 58 -3.83 8.77 -4.01
N VAL A 59 -3.68 7.43 -4.03
CA VAL A 59 -3.10 6.67 -2.92
C VAL A 59 -2.13 5.62 -3.44
N LEU A 60 -0.93 5.60 -2.87
CA LEU A 60 0.05 4.52 -3.03
C LEU A 60 0.29 3.87 -1.67
N THR A 61 -0.04 2.58 -1.52
CA THR A 61 0.24 1.81 -0.30
C THR A 61 1.36 0.81 -0.55
N VAL A 62 2.42 0.85 0.26
CA VAL A 62 3.55 -0.07 0.15
C VAL A 62 3.70 -0.93 1.40
N PHE A 63 4.01 -2.22 1.21
CA PHE A 63 4.18 -3.19 2.29
C PHE A 63 5.64 -3.22 2.74
N ALA A 64 5.98 -2.41 3.74
CA ALA A 64 7.35 -2.28 4.25
C ALA A 64 7.72 -3.38 5.25
N PHE A 65 6.80 -3.76 6.17
CA PHE A 65 7.06 -4.77 7.19
C PHE A 65 5.75 -5.45 7.62
N SER A 66 5.65 -6.77 7.42
CA SER A 66 4.46 -7.53 7.81
C SER A 66 4.50 -7.96 9.27
N SER A 67 3.33 -8.27 9.85
CA SER A 67 3.20 -8.86 11.19
C SER A 67 4.02 -10.16 11.33
N GLU A 68 4.14 -10.96 10.27
CA GLU A 68 4.90 -12.19 10.25
C GLU A 68 6.42 -11.95 10.24
N ASN A 69 6.89 -10.77 9.81
CA ASN A 69 8.31 -10.45 9.76
C ASN A 69 8.97 -10.32 11.14
N TRP A 70 8.19 -10.18 12.21
CA TRP A 70 8.71 -10.25 13.57
C TRP A 70 9.35 -11.59 13.91
N GLN A 71 9.00 -12.67 13.18
CA GLN A 71 9.59 -14.00 13.35
C GLN A 71 10.96 -14.14 12.68
N ARG A 72 11.43 -13.13 11.96
CA ARG A 72 12.77 -13.14 11.35
C ARG A 72 13.87 -13.04 12.41
N PRO A 73 15.13 -13.40 12.06
CA PRO A 73 16.25 -13.25 12.99
C PRO A 73 16.31 -11.82 13.56
N PRO A 74 16.52 -11.65 14.89
CA PRO A 74 16.50 -10.35 15.54
C PRO A 74 17.41 -9.31 14.90
N SER A 75 18.59 -9.72 14.41
CA SER A 75 19.50 -8.83 13.69
C SER A 75 18.93 -8.26 12.39
N GLU A 76 18.08 -9.03 11.68
CA GLU A 76 17.40 -8.56 10.47
C GLU A 76 16.27 -7.59 10.82
N VAL A 77 15.48 -7.90 11.86
CA VAL A 77 14.41 -7.01 12.35
C VAL A 77 15.00 -5.66 12.78
N THR A 78 16.08 -5.67 13.57
CA THR A 78 16.76 -4.44 14.00
C THR A 78 17.22 -3.61 12.80
N LEU A 79 17.85 -4.24 11.81
CA LEU A 79 18.29 -3.56 10.60
C LEU A 79 17.14 -2.93 9.84
N LEU A 80 16.01 -3.64 9.69
CA LEU A 80 14.83 -3.13 9.00
C LEU A 80 14.20 -1.94 9.74
N MET A 81 14.14 -1.97 11.07
CA MET A 81 13.64 -0.85 11.88
C MET A 81 14.56 0.38 11.77
N GLN A 82 15.89 0.18 11.79
CA GLN A 82 16.86 1.26 11.56
C GLN A 82 16.72 1.86 10.17
N LEU A 83 16.59 1.03 9.14
CA LEU A 83 16.39 1.48 7.77
C LEU A 83 15.09 2.27 7.63
N LEU A 84 14.01 1.84 8.26
CA LEU A 84 12.75 2.55 8.27
C LEU A 84 12.89 3.93 8.91
N THR A 85 13.52 4.00 10.10
CA THR A 85 13.77 5.27 10.81
C THR A 85 14.57 6.24 9.95
N SER A 86 15.68 5.79 9.36
CA SER A 86 16.50 6.66 8.48
C SER A 86 15.73 7.10 7.24
N THR A 87 14.95 6.18 6.64
CA THR A 87 14.16 6.48 5.44
C THR A 87 13.10 7.56 5.71
N ILE A 88 12.40 7.52 6.85
CA ILE A 88 11.43 8.56 7.20
C ILE A 88 12.12 9.94 7.23
N HIS A 89 13.25 10.06 7.94
CA HIS A 89 13.99 11.33 8.00
C HIS A 89 14.46 11.81 6.62
N GLU A 90 15.03 10.92 5.81
CA GLU A 90 15.59 11.25 4.50
C GLU A 90 14.51 11.65 3.48
N GLN A 91 13.29 11.11 3.61
CA GLN A 91 12.22 11.35 2.65
C GLN A 91 11.35 12.57 2.96
N MET A 92 11.42 13.14 4.18
CA MET A 92 10.60 14.31 4.54
C MET A 92 10.73 15.50 3.57
N PRO A 93 11.95 15.90 3.11
CA PRO A 93 12.08 16.99 2.11
C PRO A 93 11.39 16.68 0.79
N ARG A 94 11.28 15.39 0.42
CA ARG A 94 10.59 14.96 -0.78
C ARG A 94 9.07 15.01 -0.60
N MET A 95 8.56 14.62 0.58
CA MET A 95 7.15 14.76 0.91
C MET A 95 6.70 16.22 0.78
N ASP A 96 7.50 17.16 1.28
CA ASP A 96 7.25 18.59 1.14
C ASP A 96 7.29 19.04 -0.33
N LYS A 97 8.34 18.69 -1.07
CA LYS A 97 8.53 19.08 -2.48
C LYS A 97 7.35 18.66 -3.37
N TYR A 98 6.88 17.42 -3.22
CA TYR A 98 5.81 16.84 -4.04
C TYR A 98 4.43 16.93 -3.40
N ARG A 99 4.29 17.58 -2.23
CA ARG A 99 3.04 17.70 -1.47
C ARG A 99 2.38 16.35 -1.18
N ILE A 100 3.19 15.39 -0.73
CA ILE A 100 2.75 14.02 -0.45
C ILE A 100 2.38 13.90 1.03
N ARG A 101 1.14 13.50 1.32
CA ARG A 101 0.69 13.15 2.65
C ARG A 101 1.22 11.77 3.02
N LEU A 102 1.94 11.68 4.14
CA LEU A 102 2.43 10.39 4.65
C LEU A 102 1.46 9.82 5.67
N ARG A 103 1.21 8.50 5.60
CA ARG A 103 0.39 7.76 6.56
C ARG A 103 1.05 6.43 6.88
N PHE A 104 0.89 5.96 8.11
CA PHE A 104 1.36 4.65 8.54
C PHE A 104 0.21 3.80 9.03
N ILE A 105 0.14 2.55 8.55
CA ILE A 105 -0.86 1.55 8.96
C ILE A 105 -0.18 0.32 9.56
N GLY A 106 -0.89 -0.37 10.45
CA GLY A 106 -0.44 -1.57 11.16
C GLY A 106 -0.43 -1.41 12.68
N ASP A 107 -0.02 -2.46 13.36
CA ASP A 107 0.09 -2.48 14.82
C ASP A 107 1.35 -1.73 15.26
N ARG A 108 1.16 -0.57 15.91
CA ARG A 108 2.28 0.23 16.43
C ARG A 108 2.79 -0.27 17.78
N SER A 109 2.04 -1.15 18.47
CA SER A 109 2.38 -1.58 19.84
C SER A 109 3.74 -2.26 19.99
N PRO A 110 4.26 -3.05 19.01
CA PRO A 110 5.59 -3.64 19.13
C PRO A 110 6.74 -2.71 18.68
N LEU A 111 6.44 -1.52 18.16
CA LEU A 111 7.44 -0.56 17.70
C LEU A 111 8.01 0.22 18.88
N SER A 112 9.27 0.68 18.78
CA SER A 112 9.86 1.53 19.81
C SER A 112 9.13 2.87 19.94
N ALA A 113 9.15 3.47 21.12
CA ALA A 113 8.51 4.76 21.37
C ALA A 113 9.07 5.87 20.46
N GLU A 114 10.38 5.83 20.18
CA GLU A 114 11.05 6.78 19.29
C GLU A 114 10.52 6.66 17.85
N LEU A 115 10.35 5.44 17.35
CA LEU A 115 9.81 5.22 16.00
C LEU A 115 8.34 5.63 15.93
N GLN A 116 7.54 5.31 16.95
CA GLN A 116 6.14 5.75 17.01
C GLN A 116 6.01 7.28 17.02
N ALA A 117 6.86 7.97 17.78
CA ALA A 117 6.89 9.44 17.82
C ALA A 117 7.32 10.03 16.47
N LEU A 118 8.34 9.45 15.82
CA LEU A 118 8.79 9.86 14.49
C LEU A 118 7.69 9.69 13.43
N MET A 119 6.96 8.58 13.46
CA MET A 119 5.84 8.34 12.55
C MET A 119 4.73 9.38 12.76
N ALA A 120 4.37 9.67 14.00
CA ALA A 120 3.35 10.65 14.33
C ALA A 120 3.74 12.07 13.88
N ASP A 121 4.99 12.48 14.13
CA ASP A 121 5.54 13.78 13.67
C ASP A 121 5.52 13.89 12.13
N ALA A 122 5.89 12.83 11.42
CA ALA A 122 5.86 12.80 9.97
C ALA A 122 4.43 12.88 9.41
N GLU A 123 3.47 12.16 10.01
CA GLU A 123 2.05 12.25 9.66
C GLU A 123 1.50 13.66 9.88
N GLU A 124 1.80 14.28 11.03
CA GLU A 124 1.35 15.63 11.39
C GLU A 124 1.91 16.68 10.40
N LYS A 125 3.22 16.65 10.14
CA LYS A 125 3.88 17.60 9.24
C LYS A 125 3.36 17.53 7.81
N THR A 126 2.92 16.36 7.36
CA THR A 126 2.44 16.15 5.99
C THR A 126 0.91 16.11 5.85
N ALA A 127 0.16 16.25 6.95
CA ALA A 127 -1.31 16.10 6.99
C ALA A 127 -2.05 17.04 6.03
N HIS A 128 -1.47 18.22 5.75
CA HIS A 128 -2.06 19.25 4.90
C HIS A 128 -1.71 19.10 3.41
N PHE A 129 -0.91 18.12 3.03
CA PHE A 129 -0.56 17.85 1.63
C PHE A 129 -1.65 17.03 0.94
N ASP A 130 -1.85 17.28 -0.35
CA ASP A 130 -3.03 16.85 -1.11
C ASP A 130 -2.72 16.28 -2.51
N ALA A 131 -1.45 16.28 -2.96
CA ALA A 131 -1.11 15.75 -4.28
C ALA A 131 -1.26 14.22 -4.36
N MET A 132 -0.84 13.51 -3.32
CA MET A 132 -0.97 12.05 -3.18
C MET A 132 -0.85 11.66 -1.71
N THR A 133 -1.47 10.56 -1.30
CA THR A 133 -1.21 9.92 -0.01
C THR A 133 -0.28 8.71 -0.21
N LEU A 134 0.91 8.74 0.40
CA LEU A 134 1.80 7.58 0.52
C LEU A 134 1.53 6.87 1.84
N VAL A 135 1.08 5.63 1.76
CA VAL A 135 0.79 4.80 2.92
C VAL A 135 1.88 3.74 3.10
N ILE A 136 2.50 3.71 4.26
CA ILE A 136 3.51 2.72 4.60
C ILE A 136 2.91 1.71 5.58
N ALA A 137 2.75 0.46 5.16
CA ALA A 137 2.27 -0.61 6.01
C ALA A 137 3.44 -1.24 6.80
N ILE A 138 3.40 -1.06 8.14
CA ILE A 138 4.45 -1.49 9.08
C ILE A 138 3.82 -2.31 10.19
N SER A 139 4.40 -3.48 10.49
CA SER A 139 3.79 -4.41 11.47
C SER A 139 2.33 -4.71 11.12
N TYR A 140 2.03 -4.73 9.81
CA TYR A 140 0.68 -4.86 9.28
C TYR A 140 0.37 -6.31 8.88
N GLY A 141 -0.86 -6.71 9.09
CA GLY A 141 -1.45 -7.93 8.55
C GLY A 141 -2.96 -7.77 8.41
N GLY A 142 -3.52 -8.15 7.25
CA GLY A 142 -4.95 -7.99 6.98
C GLY A 142 -5.86 -8.76 7.95
N GLN A 143 -5.41 -9.95 8.41
CA GLN A 143 -6.14 -10.70 9.45
C GLN A 143 -6.13 -9.96 10.79
N TRP A 144 -4.99 -9.34 11.17
CA TRP A 144 -4.91 -8.50 12.35
C TRP A 144 -5.83 -7.28 12.23
N ASP A 145 -5.82 -6.61 11.08
CA ASP A 145 -6.65 -5.42 10.81
C ASP A 145 -8.15 -5.73 10.98
N ILE A 146 -8.63 -6.82 10.37
CA ILE A 146 -10.01 -7.28 10.50
C ILE A 146 -10.34 -7.65 11.96
N ALA A 147 -9.46 -8.38 12.63
CA ALA A 147 -9.65 -8.76 14.04
C ALA A 147 -9.65 -7.52 14.97
N HIS A 148 -8.81 -6.52 14.67
CA HIS A 148 -8.76 -5.25 15.40
C HIS A 148 -10.07 -4.47 15.22
N ALA A 149 -10.58 -4.35 14.00
CA ALA A 149 -11.86 -3.72 13.69
C ALA A 149 -13.01 -4.43 14.43
N ALA A 150 -13.08 -5.75 14.38
CA ALA A 150 -14.08 -6.54 15.11
C ALA A 150 -14.00 -6.31 16.62
N LYS A 151 -12.78 -6.23 17.18
CA LYS A 151 -12.58 -5.94 18.61
C LYS A 151 -13.08 -4.53 19.00
N GLN A 152 -12.91 -3.53 18.13
CA GLN A 152 -13.45 -2.19 18.36
C GLN A 152 -14.97 -2.21 18.41
N LEU A 153 -15.63 -2.87 17.44
CA LEU A 153 -17.08 -3.02 17.42
C LEU A 153 -17.61 -3.75 18.65
N ALA A 154 -16.95 -4.84 19.05
CA ALA A 154 -17.33 -5.57 20.26
C ALA A 154 -17.28 -4.70 21.52
N LYS A 155 -16.30 -3.78 21.63
CA LYS A 155 -16.22 -2.83 22.73
C LYS A 155 -17.37 -1.83 22.71
N GLN A 156 -17.76 -1.32 21.54
CA GLN A 156 -18.92 -0.43 21.39
C GLN A 156 -20.23 -1.14 21.80
N VAL A 157 -20.38 -2.41 21.41
CA VAL A 157 -21.53 -3.22 21.87
C VAL A 157 -21.51 -3.38 23.37
N GLN A 158 -20.37 -3.70 23.97
CA GLN A 158 -20.24 -3.85 25.42
C GLN A 158 -20.52 -2.54 26.18
N ALA A 159 -20.19 -1.39 25.58
CA ALA A 159 -20.49 -0.06 26.14
C ALA A 159 -21.95 0.38 25.96
N GLY A 160 -22.76 -0.39 25.20
CA GLY A 160 -24.14 -0.04 24.87
C GLY A 160 -24.28 1.05 23.79
N GLU A 161 -23.20 1.36 23.07
CA GLU A 161 -23.14 2.37 22.01
C GLU A 161 -23.58 1.79 20.64
N LEU A 162 -23.62 0.46 20.52
CA LEU A 162 -23.96 -0.25 19.29
C LEU A 162 -24.76 -1.52 19.62
N CYS A 163 -25.77 -1.85 18.78
CA CYS A 163 -26.41 -3.17 18.83
C CYS A 163 -25.60 -4.18 18.01
N ALA A 164 -25.42 -5.40 18.52
CA ALA A 164 -24.68 -6.45 17.79
C ALA A 164 -25.33 -6.79 16.44
N ASP A 165 -26.67 -6.70 16.33
CA ASP A 165 -27.41 -6.95 15.09
C ASP A 165 -27.19 -5.90 14.01
N ASP A 166 -26.66 -4.71 14.37
CA ASP A 166 -26.32 -3.64 13.43
C ASP A 166 -24.92 -3.83 12.80
N ILE A 167 -24.17 -4.86 13.23
CA ILE A 167 -22.84 -5.13 12.69
C ILE A 167 -22.98 -5.83 11.35
N ASP A 168 -22.79 -5.08 10.28
CA ASP A 168 -22.71 -5.57 8.91
C ASP A 168 -21.33 -5.37 8.30
N LYS A 169 -21.16 -5.78 7.02
CA LYS A 169 -19.91 -5.61 6.28
C LYS A 169 -19.50 -4.14 6.12
N ASP A 170 -20.47 -3.24 5.99
CA ASP A 170 -20.21 -1.82 5.75
C ASP A 170 -19.77 -1.13 7.05
N LEU A 171 -20.36 -1.51 8.18
CA LEU A 171 -19.91 -1.07 9.49
C LEU A 171 -18.52 -1.59 9.83
N LEU A 172 -18.25 -2.89 9.61
CA LEU A 172 -16.91 -3.46 9.78
C LEU A 172 -15.91 -2.74 8.86
N GLY A 173 -16.29 -2.50 7.61
CA GLY A 173 -15.46 -1.80 6.63
C GLY A 173 -15.06 -0.37 7.04
N ARG A 174 -15.88 0.30 7.87
CA ARG A 174 -15.55 1.62 8.44
C ARG A 174 -14.53 1.57 9.59
N HIS A 175 -14.26 0.39 10.14
CA HIS A 175 -13.34 0.19 11.27
C HIS A 175 -12.00 -0.44 10.87
N VAL A 176 -11.87 -0.99 9.65
CA VAL A 176 -10.57 -1.41 9.14
C VAL A 176 -9.70 -0.19 8.79
N GLN A 177 -8.40 -0.38 8.78
CA GLN A 177 -7.49 0.70 8.40
C GLN A 177 -7.71 1.13 6.95
N LEU A 178 -7.49 2.40 6.63
CA LEU A 178 -7.75 3.02 5.32
C LEU A 178 -9.24 3.04 4.92
N ALA A 179 -10.17 2.96 5.87
CA ALA A 179 -11.60 3.07 5.58
C ALA A 179 -12.00 4.41 4.93
N ASP A 180 -11.20 5.44 5.13
CA ASP A 180 -11.34 6.79 4.58
C ASP A 180 -10.64 6.98 3.23
N ALA A 181 -9.91 5.99 2.76
CA ALA A 181 -9.22 5.99 1.46
C ALA A 181 -10.06 5.28 0.38
N PRO A 182 -9.81 5.52 -0.91
CA PRO A 182 -10.37 4.69 -1.97
C PRO A 182 -10.00 3.21 -1.76
N ALA A 183 -10.91 2.29 -2.09
CA ALA A 183 -10.59 0.87 -2.13
C ALA A 183 -9.38 0.62 -3.06
N VAL A 184 -8.62 -0.43 -2.79
CA VAL A 184 -7.49 -0.80 -3.65
C VAL A 184 -8.00 -1.20 -5.03
N ASP A 185 -7.60 -0.46 -6.05
CA ASP A 185 -7.93 -0.77 -7.44
C ASP A 185 -6.96 -1.79 -8.04
N MET A 186 -5.67 -1.64 -7.70
CA MET A 186 -4.59 -2.41 -8.29
C MET A 186 -3.62 -2.86 -7.19
N LEU A 187 -3.39 -4.17 -7.09
CA LEU A 187 -2.40 -4.74 -6.18
C LEU A 187 -1.30 -5.41 -6.99
N ILE A 188 -0.07 -4.95 -6.79
CA ILE A 188 1.12 -5.44 -7.47
C ILE A 188 1.98 -6.22 -6.49
N ARG A 189 2.51 -7.37 -6.92
CA ARG A 189 3.57 -8.07 -6.20
C ARG A 189 4.74 -8.34 -7.11
N THR A 190 5.91 -7.85 -6.69
CA THR A 190 7.21 -8.11 -7.34
C THR A 190 7.82 -9.43 -6.84
N GLY A 191 8.88 -9.91 -7.50
CA GLY A 191 9.67 -11.03 -7.02
C GLY A 191 9.16 -12.42 -7.38
N GLY A 192 8.15 -12.56 -8.26
CA GLY A 192 7.75 -13.85 -8.84
C GLY A 192 6.92 -14.76 -7.91
N GLU A 193 6.32 -14.22 -6.87
CA GLU A 193 5.43 -14.94 -5.97
C GLU A 193 3.97 -14.55 -6.22
N TYR A 194 3.05 -15.52 -6.23
CA TYR A 194 1.65 -15.36 -6.64
C TYR A 194 0.70 -15.50 -5.44
N ARG A 195 0.87 -14.66 -4.43
CA ARG A 195 0.04 -14.64 -3.20
C ARG A 195 0.00 -13.25 -2.59
N LEU A 196 -1.04 -12.94 -1.80
CA LEU A 196 -1.23 -11.63 -1.14
C LEU A 196 -0.44 -11.51 0.16
N SER A 197 -0.01 -12.61 0.75
CA SER A 197 0.74 -12.65 2.00
C SER A 197 0.13 -11.80 3.12
N ASN A 198 -1.18 -11.93 3.33
CA ASN A 198 -1.92 -11.23 4.38
C ASN A 198 -1.92 -9.68 4.23
N PHE A 199 -1.68 -9.15 3.01
CA PHE A 199 -1.66 -7.71 2.75
C PHE A 199 -3.04 -7.20 2.31
N LEU A 200 -3.57 -6.17 2.98
CA LEU A 200 -4.79 -5.43 2.64
C LEU A 200 -5.98 -6.32 2.23
N LEU A 201 -6.25 -7.40 2.98
CA LEU A 201 -7.24 -8.42 2.60
C LEU A 201 -8.64 -7.84 2.37
N TRP A 202 -9.10 -6.97 3.25
CA TRP A 202 -10.40 -6.32 3.14
C TRP A 202 -10.43 -5.32 2.00
N GLN A 203 -9.44 -4.45 1.95
CA GLN A 203 -9.35 -3.34 1.01
C GLN A 203 -9.13 -3.80 -0.44
N SER A 204 -8.55 -5.00 -0.64
CA SER A 204 -8.22 -5.57 -1.95
C SER A 204 -9.27 -6.55 -2.48
N ALA A 205 -10.45 -6.65 -1.84
CA ALA A 205 -11.46 -7.65 -2.20
C ALA A 205 -11.87 -7.62 -3.69
N TYR A 206 -11.77 -6.48 -4.34
CA TYR A 206 -12.07 -6.28 -5.76
C TYR A 206 -10.89 -5.67 -6.54
N ALA A 207 -9.68 -5.76 -6.01
CA ALA A 207 -8.49 -5.25 -6.67
C ALA A 207 -8.10 -6.13 -7.88
N GLU A 208 -7.62 -5.49 -8.94
CA GLU A 208 -6.95 -6.18 -10.03
C GLU A 208 -5.53 -6.57 -9.59
N LEU A 209 -5.19 -7.86 -9.73
CA LEU A 209 -3.92 -8.41 -9.26
C LEU A 209 -2.90 -8.45 -10.39
N PHE A 210 -1.70 -7.94 -10.11
CA PHE A 210 -0.56 -7.95 -11.01
C PHE A 210 0.65 -8.61 -10.34
N PHE A 211 1.29 -9.52 -11.03
CA PHE A 211 2.45 -10.25 -10.54
C PHE A 211 3.59 -10.14 -11.53
N THR A 212 4.80 -9.82 -11.05
CA THR A 212 5.99 -9.80 -11.89
C THR A 212 7.13 -10.61 -11.27
N LYS A 213 7.99 -11.16 -12.11
CA LYS A 213 9.23 -11.84 -11.69
C LYS A 213 10.33 -10.85 -11.33
N THR A 214 10.21 -9.60 -11.75
CA THR A 214 11.17 -8.53 -11.43
C THR A 214 11.30 -8.40 -9.92
N LEU A 215 12.53 -8.41 -9.42
CA LEU A 215 12.81 -8.18 -8.00
C LEU A 215 12.57 -6.70 -7.66
N TRP A 216 12.07 -6.42 -6.46
CA TRP A 216 11.71 -5.04 -6.10
C TRP A 216 12.80 -4.00 -6.39
N PRO A 217 14.10 -4.20 -6.06
CA PRO A 217 15.14 -3.22 -6.38
C PRO A 217 15.35 -2.96 -7.88
N GLU A 218 14.82 -3.83 -8.74
CA GLU A 218 14.90 -3.70 -10.22
C GLU A 218 13.59 -3.21 -10.83
N PHE A 219 12.50 -3.13 -10.06
CA PHE A 219 11.22 -2.64 -10.53
C PHE A 219 11.29 -1.14 -10.84
N ARG A 220 10.82 -0.76 -12.02
CA ARG A 220 10.94 0.62 -12.53
C ARG A 220 9.60 1.22 -12.88
N ALA A 221 9.52 2.56 -12.90
CA ALA A 221 8.34 3.32 -13.30
C ALA A 221 7.81 2.91 -14.70
N ALA A 222 8.66 2.51 -15.62
CA ALA A 222 8.23 2.04 -16.94
C ALA A 222 7.43 0.73 -16.87
N GLU A 223 7.79 -0.19 -15.96
CA GLU A 223 7.04 -1.43 -15.74
C GLU A 223 5.70 -1.13 -15.05
N LEU A 224 5.70 -0.25 -14.04
CA LEU A 224 4.46 0.23 -13.44
C LEU A 224 3.54 0.88 -14.48
N ALA A 225 4.07 1.74 -15.35
CA ALA A 225 3.31 2.39 -16.42
C ALA A 225 2.65 1.37 -17.37
N SER A 226 3.38 0.29 -17.71
CA SER A 226 2.83 -0.79 -18.53
C SER A 226 1.68 -1.51 -17.82
N MET A 227 1.80 -1.78 -16.52
CA MET A 227 0.74 -2.41 -15.72
C MET A 227 -0.48 -1.48 -15.57
N VAL A 228 -0.28 -0.19 -15.39
CA VAL A 228 -1.37 0.81 -15.35
C VAL A 228 -2.07 0.90 -16.71
N ALA A 229 -1.34 0.84 -17.81
CA ALA A 229 -1.94 0.78 -19.14
C ALA A 229 -2.74 -0.51 -19.38
N GLU A 230 -2.28 -1.66 -18.87
CA GLU A 230 -3.04 -2.92 -18.89
C GLU A 230 -4.30 -2.81 -18.01
N PHE A 231 -4.18 -2.26 -16.80
CA PHE A 231 -5.32 -2.02 -15.91
C PHE A 231 -6.43 -1.22 -16.61
N ALA A 232 -6.07 -0.16 -17.33
CA ALA A 232 -7.01 0.69 -18.06
C ALA A 232 -7.79 -0.05 -19.16
N GLN A 233 -7.27 -1.20 -19.63
CA GLN A 233 -7.93 -2.04 -20.64
C GLN A 233 -8.84 -3.12 -20.02
N ARG A 234 -8.70 -3.39 -18.70
CA ARG A 234 -9.50 -4.40 -18.00
C ARG A 234 -10.91 -3.88 -17.72
N GLN A 235 -11.92 -4.69 -17.98
CA GLN A 235 -13.30 -4.38 -17.65
C GLN A 235 -13.60 -4.78 -16.19
N ARG A 236 -13.70 -3.80 -15.29
CA ARG A 236 -14.07 -4.03 -13.88
C ARG A 236 -15.58 -4.21 -13.76
N ARG A 237 -16.02 -5.41 -13.40
CA ARG A 237 -17.45 -5.77 -13.42
C ARG A 237 -18.13 -5.68 -12.04
N PHE A 238 -17.41 -5.77 -10.94
CA PHE A 238 -17.95 -5.76 -9.58
C PHE A 238 -19.16 -6.68 -9.40
N GLY A 239 -19.10 -7.89 -10.00
CA GLY A 239 -20.17 -8.87 -9.99
C GLY A 239 -21.31 -8.62 -10.99
N LYS A 240 -21.27 -7.55 -11.80
CA LYS A 240 -22.27 -7.25 -12.84
C LYS A 240 -21.91 -7.98 -14.16
N THR A 241 -22.94 -8.23 -15.01
CA THR A 241 -22.71 -8.71 -16.37
C THR A 241 -22.20 -7.60 -17.28
N SER A 242 -21.58 -7.96 -18.42
CA SER A 242 -21.12 -6.97 -19.42
C SER A 242 -22.28 -6.11 -19.94
N GLU A 243 -23.47 -6.69 -20.09
CA GLU A 243 -24.70 -5.98 -20.52
C GLU A 243 -25.17 -4.95 -19.50
N GLN A 244 -25.13 -5.28 -18.21
CA GLN A 244 -25.48 -4.35 -17.13
C GLN A 244 -24.51 -3.17 -17.05
N ILE A 245 -23.24 -3.35 -17.36
CA ILE A 245 -22.26 -2.27 -17.42
C ILE A 245 -22.50 -1.38 -18.64
N ALA A 246 -22.76 -1.96 -19.81
CA ALA A 246 -23.04 -1.20 -21.02
C ALA A 246 -24.31 -0.35 -20.88
N CYS A 247 -25.34 -0.87 -20.21
CA CYS A 247 -26.58 -0.13 -19.93
C CYS A 247 -26.36 1.05 -18.98
N ALA A 248 -25.53 0.89 -17.94
CA ALA A 248 -25.21 1.95 -16.99
C ALA A 248 -24.35 3.09 -17.59
N GLN A 249 -23.61 2.83 -18.67
CA GLN A 249 -22.84 3.84 -19.41
C GLN A 249 -23.67 4.64 -20.42
N GLN A 250 -24.84 4.15 -20.79
CA GLN A 250 -25.76 4.83 -21.73
C GLN A 250 -26.72 5.82 -21.05
N PHE A 251 -26.86 5.75 -19.73
CA PHE A 251 -27.71 6.67 -18.95
C PHE A 251 -26.87 7.19 -17.75
N PRO A 252 -26.04 8.24 -17.94
CA PRO A 252 -25.29 8.87 -16.85
C PRO A 252 -26.17 9.60 -15.84
#